data_e12e2e18c5bc41ca82e5552adc2c9e0d
#
_entry.id   e12e2e18c5bc41ca82e5552adc2c9e0d
#
_cell.length_a   1.000
_cell.length_b   1.000
_cell.length_c   1.000
_cell.angle_alpha   90.00
_cell.angle_beta   90.00
_cell.angle_gamma   90.00
#
_symmetry.space_group_name_H-M   'P 1'
#
loop_
_entity.id
_entity.type
_entity.pdbx_description
1 polymer ?
#
loop_
_entity_poly.entity_id
_entity_poly.type
_entity_poly.pdbx_seq_one_letter_code
_entity_poly.pdbx_strand_id
1 'polypeptide(L)'
;LNPHWRREMGLASEATRIESVGLEEAVHNERWIEAEFGEVQFGHKDAEQRLLRIAAAKAHNPSASYSECFAGDRHQLKAYYRFIASEREAICPEGILQGHRHQTIRRMKDRKWVLAIQDTTDLNFSERLHCNGLGDVGKNQTGALSQGLKMHSSLAVGEQGLPLGVLRTHIYASHFDAEDKAQNRPIEEKESYRWLRTIDDLGEISRLVPQTQLIAVGDRESDLFELFDYRRRKARNIHLLVRARHNRCLADQSAKLFDHLEALPVMGEAQIEVPRQREKKGKPSKPGQIALPARKARVQLRWGKVTVVAPATAQTRHLPAAELCSLLIVEPHPPKGAKALRWVLLTTVPIDSRKQALRCLRWYTLRW
;
A
#
# COMPACT_ATOMS: atom_id res chain seq x y z
N LEU A 1 -3.54 13.28 -3.24
CA LEU A 1 -4.68 12.51 -3.75
C LEU A 1 -5.60 13.46 -4.51
N ASN A 2 -5.70 13.28 -5.83
CA ASN A 2 -6.40 14.19 -6.74
C ASN A 2 -7.92 14.03 -6.56
N PRO A 3 -8.71 15.10 -6.30
CA PRO A 3 -10.17 15.02 -6.08
C PRO A 3 -10.99 14.52 -7.29
N HIS A 4 -10.40 14.49 -8.47
CA HIS A 4 -11.11 14.11 -9.69
C HIS A 4 -11.51 12.63 -9.81
N TRP A 5 -10.90 11.72 -9.05
CA TRP A 5 -11.23 10.30 -9.14
C TRP A 5 -12.60 9.93 -8.55
N ARG A 6 -13.16 10.78 -7.65
CA ARG A 6 -14.48 10.55 -7.04
C ARG A 6 -15.66 10.72 -7.98
N ARG A 7 -15.54 11.58 -8.98
CA ARG A 7 -16.63 11.86 -9.93
C ARG A 7 -16.80 10.82 -11.04
N GLU A 8 -15.75 10.09 -11.36
CA GLU A 8 -15.77 9.15 -12.51
C GLU A 8 -16.19 7.72 -12.14
N MET A 9 -16.25 7.37 -10.86
CA MET A 9 -16.48 5.99 -10.45
C MET A 9 -17.93 5.56 -10.23
N GLY A 10 -18.92 6.44 -10.31
CA GLY A 10 -20.37 6.08 -10.30
C GLY A 10 -20.84 5.16 -9.14
N LEU A 11 -20.05 4.99 -8.08
CA LEU A 11 -20.22 4.02 -7.01
C LEU A 11 -20.58 4.67 -5.67
N ALA A 12 -21.25 5.81 -5.68
CA ALA A 12 -21.80 6.34 -4.45
C ALA A 12 -23.13 5.63 -4.19
N SER A 13 -23.13 4.58 -3.37
CA SER A 13 -24.33 4.18 -2.66
C SER A 13 -24.79 5.35 -1.77
N GLU A 14 -26.06 5.45 -1.45
CA GLU A 14 -26.59 6.50 -0.58
C GLU A 14 -25.85 6.61 0.75
N ALA A 15 -25.40 5.50 1.32
CA ALA A 15 -24.56 5.44 2.51
C ALA A 15 -23.19 6.14 2.34
N THR A 16 -22.52 5.98 1.20
CA THR A 16 -21.24 6.66 0.89
C THR A 16 -21.45 8.16 0.69
N ARG A 17 -22.63 8.57 0.22
CA ARG A 17 -23.00 9.98 0.04
C ARG A 17 -23.30 10.66 1.38
N ILE A 18 -23.95 9.97 2.31
CA ILE A 18 -24.22 10.45 3.68
C ILE A 18 -22.90 10.57 4.47
N GLU A 19 -22.00 9.59 4.37
CA GLU A 19 -20.68 9.65 5.00
C GLU A 19 -19.79 10.77 4.41
N SER A 20 -19.91 11.08 3.10
CA SER A 20 -19.14 12.17 2.48
C SER A 20 -19.64 13.55 2.87
N VAL A 21 -20.94 13.73 3.03
CA VAL A 21 -21.55 14.99 3.50
C VAL A 21 -21.16 15.24 4.96
N GLY A 22 -21.17 14.20 5.81
CA GLY A 22 -20.69 14.32 7.20
C GLY A 22 -19.20 14.62 7.31
N LEU A 23 -18.37 14.15 6.35
CA LEU A 23 -16.95 14.49 6.24
C LEU A 23 -16.73 15.95 5.80
N GLU A 24 -17.53 16.48 4.89
CA GLU A 24 -17.43 17.88 4.45
C GLU A 24 -17.84 18.85 5.57
N GLU A 25 -18.90 18.56 6.32
CA GLU A 25 -19.28 19.34 7.51
C GLU A 25 -18.24 19.21 8.64
N ALA A 26 -17.66 18.03 8.85
CA ALA A 26 -16.61 17.80 9.84
C ALA A 26 -15.33 18.55 9.50
N VAL A 27 -14.94 18.64 8.22
CA VAL A 27 -13.76 19.40 7.76
C VAL A 27 -13.91 20.89 8.06
N HIS A 28 -15.12 21.45 8.01
CA HIS A 28 -15.38 22.85 8.37
C HIS A 28 -15.33 23.12 9.88
N ASN A 29 -15.42 22.11 10.73
CA ASN A 29 -15.60 22.26 12.17
C ASN A 29 -14.40 21.88 13.03
N GLU A 30 -13.19 21.78 12.50
CA GLU A 30 -11.91 21.45 13.18
C GLU A 30 -11.96 20.32 14.26
N ARG A 31 -13.13 19.93 14.75
CA ARG A 31 -13.33 18.86 15.75
C ARG A 31 -12.74 17.52 15.33
N TRP A 32 -12.69 17.26 14.02
CA TRP A 32 -12.08 16.05 13.50
C TRP A 32 -10.57 16.02 13.75
N ILE A 33 -9.90 17.20 13.76
CA ILE A 33 -8.46 17.30 14.01
C ILE A 33 -8.15 16.88 15.44
N GLU A 34 -8.96 17.36 16.38
CA GLU A 34 -8.84 16.95 17.77
C GLU A 34 -9.17 15.47 17.95
N ALA A 35 -10.20 14.97 17.26
CA ALA A 35 -10.53 13.54 17.26
C ALA A 35 -9.37 12.68 16.69
N GLU A 36 -8.70 13.11 15.62
CA GLU A 36 -7.63 12.33 14.97
C GLU A 36 -6.29 12.44 15.69
N PHE A 37 -5.96 13.60 16.27
CA PHE A 37 -4.60 13.88 16.80
C PHE A 37 -4.61 14.25 18.30
N GLY A 38 -5.77 14.45 18.93
CA GLY A 38 -5.84 14.88 20.33
C GLY A 38 -5.38 13.84 21.35
N GLU A 39 -5.27 12.56 20.96
CA GLU A 39 -4.78 11.47 21.82
C GLU A 39 -3.25 11.28 21.79
N VAL A 40 -2.49 12.18 21.11
CA VAL A 40 -1.04 12.11 21.09
C VAL A 40 -0.46 12.39 22.49
N GLN A 41 0.64 11.73 22.81
CA GLN A 41 1.31 11.84 24.12
C GLN A 41 2.79 12.17 23.92
N PHE A 42 3.11 13.46 23.87
CA PHE A 42 4.50 13.92 23.81
C PHE A 42 5.10 14.21 25.20
N GLY A 43 4.29 14.04 26.26
CA GLY A 43 4.67 14.41 27.62
C GLY A 43 4.79 15.94 27.83
N HIS A 44 4.21 16.75 26.92
CA HIS A 44 4.27 18.21 26.97
C HIS A 44 3.07 18.83 26.25
N LYS A 45 2.14 19.39 27.02
CA LYS A 45 0.87 19.94 26.50
C LYS A 45 1.03 20.97 25.37
N ASP A 46 2.04 21.84 25.44
CA ASP A 46 2.26 22.84 24.38
C ASP A 46 2.67 22.18 23.06
N ALA A 47 3.40 21.06 23.09
CA ALA A 47 3.78 20.32 21.88
C ALA A 47 2.55 19.62 21.27
N GLU A 48 1.69 19.05 22.11
CA GLU A 48 0.44 18.40 21.70
C GLU A 48 -0.50 19.42 21.05
N GLN A 49 -0.74 20.57 21.72
CA GLN A 49 -1.54 21.65 21.15
C GLN A 49 -0.93 22.23 19.86
N ARG A 50 0.40 22.26 19.77
CA ARG A 50 1.08 22.73 18.57
C ARG A 50 0.85 21.81 17.39
N LEU A 51 0.86 20.47 17.61
CA LEU A 51 0.50 19.52 16.56
C LEU A 51 -0.92 19.78 16.04
N LEU A 52 -1.90 20.00 16.92
CA LEU A 52 -3.28 20.29 16.51
C LEU A 52 -3.36 21.56 15.64
N ARG A 53 -2.66 22.63 16.03
CA ARG A 53 -2.61 23.87 15.24
C ARG A 53 -1.93 23.67 13.88
N ILE A 54 -0.85 22.88 13.82
CA ILE A 54 -0.17 22.53 12.57
C ILE A 54 -1.09 21.74 11.66
N ALA A 55 -1.81 20.75 12.21
CA ALA A 55 -2.77 19.94 11.48
C ALA A 55 -3.94 20.78 10.96
N ALA A 56 -4.48 21.69 11.78
CA ALA A 56 -5.55 22.63 11.41
C ALA A 56 -5.10 23.54 10.26
N ALA A 57 -3.95 24.20 10.39
CA ALA A 57 -3.43 25.07 9.35
C ALA A 57 -3.22 24.35 8.01
N LYS A 58 -2.73 23.10 8.06
CA LYS A 58 -2.54 22.28 6.86
C LYS A 58 -3.85 21.76 6.27
N ALA A 59 -4.85 21.48 7.11
CA ALA A 59 -6.18 21.07 6.66
C ALA A 59 -6.92 22.19 5.93
N HIS A 60 -6.81 23.43 6.41
CA HIS A 60 -7.40 24.59 5.75
C HIS A 60 -6.76 24.88 4.38
N ASN A 61 -5.47 24.64 4.22
CA ASN A 61 -4.76 24.86 2.97
C ASN A 61 -3.85 23.67 2.60
N PRO A 62 -4.42 22.54 2.15
CA PRO A 62 -3.66 21.31 1.91
C PRO A 62 -2.56 21.43 0.86
N SER A 63 -2.68 22.35 -0.09
CA SER A 63 -1.73 22.56 -1.19
C SER A 63 -0.59 23.52 -0.83
N ALA A 64 -0.78 24.38 0.18
CA ALA A 64 0.20 25.38 0.57
C ALA A 64 1.41 24.76 1.28
N SER A 65 2.57 25.42 1.20
CA SER A 65 3.70 25.13 2.09
C SER A 65 3.34 25.48 3.52
N TYR A 66 4.08 24.96 4.49
CA TYR A 66 3.84 25.33 5.90
C TYR A 66 4.11 26.81 6.17
N SER A 67 5.07 27.44 5.46
CA SER A 67 5.29 28.89 5.53
C SER A 67 4.08 29.68 5.04
N GLU A 68 3.42 29.24 4.00
CA GLU A 68 2.17 29.84 3.49
C GLU A 68 0.99 29.56 4.42
N CYS A 69 0.88 28.36 5.01
CA CYS A 69 -0.17 28.05 6.00
C CYS A 69 -0.12 28.99 7.23
N PHE A 70 1.08 29.47 7.57
CA PHE A 70 1.30 30.42 8.67
C PHE A 70 1.63 31.84 8.20
N ALA A 71 1.28 32.19 6.94
CA ALA A 71 1.53 33.54 6.41
C ALA A 71 0.84 34.58 7.29
N GLY A 72 1.62 35.62 7.69
CA GLY A 72 1.14 36.66 8.59
C GLY A 72 1.30 36.38 10.08
N ASP A 73 1.54 35.12 10.50
CA ASP A 73 1.81 34.79 11.91
C ASP A 73 3.22 34.21 12.10
N ARG A 74 4.18 35.12 12.33
CA ARG A 74 5.59 34.76 12.57
C ARG A 74 5.77 33.88 13.83
N HIS A 75 4.90 34.01 14.82
CA HIS A 75 5.00 33.22 16.05
C HIS A 75 4.65 31.76 15.79
N GLN A 76 3.57 31.51 15.07
CA GLN A 76 3.16 30.13 14.69
C GLN A 76 4.18 29.49 13.74
N LEU A 77 4.71 30.23 12.78
CA LEU A 77 5.76 29.73 11.90
C LEU A 77 7.03 29.35 12.68
N LYS A 78 7.47 30.17 13.62
CA LYS A 78 8.59 29.89 14.52
C LYS A 78 8.29 28.65 15.40
N ALA A 79 7.06 28.57 15.89
CA ALA A 79 6.61 27.43 16.69
C ALA A 79 6.60 26.12 15.87
N TYR A 80 6.19 26.18 14.61
CA TYR A 80 6.28 25.04 13.68
C TYR A 80 7.74 24.58 13.48
N TYR A 81 8.67 25.51 13.19
CA TYR A 81 10.09 25.13 13.00
C TYR A 81 10.70 24.53 14.27
N ARG A 82 10.34 25.05 15.45
CA ARG A 82 10.78 24.46 16.73
C ARG A 82 10.19 23.07 16.98
N PHE A 83 8.97 22.82 16.49
CA PHE A 83 8.33 21.52 16.62
C PHE A 83 9.05 20.47 15.76
N ILE A 84 9.29 20.76 14.46
CA ILE A 84 9.95 19.81 13.56
C ILE A 84 11.46 19.64 13.87
N ALA A 85 12.10 20.62 14.50
CA ALA A 85 13.49 20.54 14.96
C ALA A 85 13.62 19.98 16.39
N SER A 86 12.54 19.45 16.96
CA SER A 86 12.56 18.91 18.31
C SER A 86 13.33 17.59 18.35
N GLU A 87 14.27 17.47 19.29
CA GLU A 87 15.02 16.25 19.58
C GLU A 87 14.31 15.33 20.57
N ARG A 88 13.07 15.63 20.94
CA ARG A 88 12.28 14.78 21.84
C ARG A 88 11.92 13.48 21.14
N GLU A 89 12.24 12.37 21.73
CA GLU A 89 11.99 11.03 21.20
C GLU A 89 10.51 10.77 20.83
N ALA A 90 9.58 11.31 21.65
CA ALA A 90 8.14 11.20 21.39
C ALA A 90 7.66 12.00 20.17
N ILE A 91 8.40 13.02 19.71
CA ILE A 91 8.06 13.82 18.51
C ILE A 91 8.74 13.20 17.29
N CYS A 92 8.30 12.02 16.93
CA CYS A 92 8.71 11.24 15.76
C CYS A 92 7.48 10.91 14.89
N PRO A 93 7.64 10.41 13.68
CA PRO A 93 6.52 10.05 12.80
C PRO A 93 5.49 9.13 13.47
N GLU A 94 5.97 8.13 14.22
CA GLU A 94 5.14 7.18 14.94
C GLU A 94 4.33 7.86 16.05
N GLY A 95 4.97 8.73 16.84
CA GLY A 95 4.33 9.49 17.92
C GLY A 95 3.27 10.47 17.38
N ILE A 96 3.58 11.18 16.27
CA ILE A 96 2.65 12.11 15.61
C ILE A 96 1.42 11.37 15.08
N LEU A 97 1.58 10.16 14.53
CA LEU A 97 0.49 9.35 13.97
C LEU A 97 -0.24 8.51 15.00
N GLN A 98 0.17 8.50 16.26
CA GLN A 98 -0.41 7.62 17.29
C GLN A 98 -1.93 7.83 17.44
N GLY A 99 -2.39 9.06 17.59
CA GLY A 99 -3.81 9.39 17.72
C GLY A 99 -4.60 8.93 16.50
N HIS A 100 -4.12 9.28 15.30
CA HIS A 100 -4.71 8.85 14.03
C HIS A 100 -4.79 7.31 13.91
N ARG A 101 -3.75 6.58 14.33
CA ARG A 101 -3.74 5.12 14.35
C ARG A 101 -4.82 4.56 15.28
N HIS A 102 -5.00 5.14 16.47
CA HIS A 102 -6.06 4.74 17.39
C HIS A 102 -7.45 4.94 16.78
N GLN A 103 -7.68 6.09 16.13
CA GLN A 103 -8.96 6.35 15.46
C GLN A 103 -9.17 5.41 14.27
N THR A 104 -8.11 5.11 13.52
CA THR A 104 -8.16 4.12 12.43
C THR A 104 -8.59 2.76 12.96
N ILE A 105 -8.01 2.28 14.06
CA ILE A 105 -8.36 1.01 14.71
C ILE A 105 -9.80 1.03 15.20
N ARG A 106 -10.30 2.17 15.76
CA ARG A 106 -11.72 2.31 16.14
C ARG A 106 -12.65 2.16 14.94
N ARG A 107 -12.30 2.78 13.79
CA ARG A 107 -13.09 2.65 12.54
C ARG A 107 -13.03 1.25 11.92
N MET A 108 -12.05 0.43 12.29
CA MET A 108 -11.94 -0.97 11.86
C MET A 108 -12.83 -1.91 12.66
N LYS A 109 -13.18 -1.57 13.90
CA LYS A 109 -14.05 -2.39 14.74
C LYS A 109 -15.37 -2.67 14.02
N ASP A 110 -15.94 -3.83 14.25
CA ASP A 110 -17.20 -4.29 13.69
C ASP A 110 -17.24 -4.47 12.16
N ARG A 111 -16.12 -4.30 11.48
CA ARG A 111 -15.98 -4.61 10.06
C ARG A 111 -15.54 -6.07 9.89
N LYS A 112 -16.23 -6.79 9.01
CA LYS A 112 -15.87 -8.19 8.74
C LYS A 112 -14.50 -8.32 8.11
N TRP A 113 -14.17 -7.43 7.15
CA TRP A 113 -12.92 -7.43 6.41
C TRP A 113 -12.33 -6.02 6.33
N VAL A 114 -11.05 -5.91 6.60
CA VAL A 114 -10.27 -4.70 6.36
C VAL A 114 -9.00 -5.05 5.59
N LEU A 115 -8.77 -4.31 4.51
CA LEU A 115 -7.57 -4.42 3.69
C LEU A 115 -6.51 -3.49 4.27
N ALA A 116 -5.33 -4.02 4.53
CA ALA A 116 -4.13 -3.24 4.80
C ALA A 116 -3.35 -3.11 3.49
N ILE A 117 -3.65 -2.07 2.73
CA ILE A 117 -3.04 -1.82 1.43
C ILE A 117 -1.67 -1.20 1.65
N GLN A 118 -0.65 -1.86 1.14
CA GLN A 118 0.74 -1.45 1.33
C GLN A 118 1.33 -0.90 0.04
N ASP A 119 2.10 0.16 0.17
CA ASP A 119 2.88 0.73 -0.93
C ASP A 119 4.12 1.45 -0.41
N THR A 120 5.14 1.57 -1.29
CA THR A 120 6.36 2.32 -0.99
C THR A 120 6.46 3.53 -1.90
N THR A 121 6.63 4.69 -1.31
CA THR A 121 6.79 5.97 -2.02
C THR A 121 8.23 6.47 -1.86
N ASP A 122 8.85 6.86 -2.96
CA ASP A 122 10.14 7.53 -2.96
C ASP A 122 9.95 9.04 -2.71
N LEU A 123 10.55 9.56 -1.65
CA LEU A 123 10.61 10.98 -1.32
C LEU A 123 11.94 11.52 -1.82
N ASN A 124 11.95 12.16 -3.00
CA ASN A 124 13.16 12.65 -3.64
C ASN A 124 13.57 14.00 -3.07
N PHE A 125 14.78 14.07 -2.54
CA PHE A 125 15.41 15.27 -1.98
C PHE A 125 16.75 15.61 -2.67
N SER A 126 16.99 15.13 -3.90
CA SER A 126 18.25 15.33 -4.62
C SER A 126 18.66 16.79 -4.78
N GLU A 127 17.71 17.73 -4.76
CA GLU A 127 17.97 19.17 -4.83
C GLU A 127 18.41 19.77 -3.46
N ARG A 128 18.39 18.99 -2.38
CA ARG A 128 18.74 19.41 -1.02
C ARG A 128 20.19 19.03 -0.69
N LEU A 129 21.15 19.72 -1.30
CA LEU A 129 22.59 19.42 -1.25
C LEU A 129 23.20 19.32 0.17
N HIS A 130 22.58 19.95 1.17
CA HIS A 130 23.06 19.97 2.55
C HIS A 130 22.23 19.09 3.49
N CYS A 131 21.38 18.20 2.96
CA CYS A 131 20.60 17.30 3.77
C CYS A 131 21.37 15.99 4.01
N ASN A 132 21.73 15.75 5.27
CA ASN A 132 22.40 14.51 5.68
C ASN A 132 21.39 13.39 5.97
N GLY A 133 21.87 12.13 5.91
CA GLY A 133 21.04 10.96 6.24
C GLY A 133 20.08 10.53 5.13
N LEU A 134 20.24 11.06 3.91
CA LEU A 134 19.52 10.59 2.73
C LEU A 134 20.15 9.31 2.18
N GLY A 135 19.32 8.49 1.53
CA GLY A 135 19.75 7.28 0.82
C GLY A 135 19.33 7.31 -0.64
N ASP A 136 19.51 6.20 -1.33
CA ASP A 136 19.22 6.08 -2.75
C ASP A 136 17.75 5.80 -3.01
N VAL A 137 17.09 6.63 -3.85
CA VAL A 137 15.65 6.49 -4.20
C VAL A 137 15.42 6.30 -5.71
N GLY A 138 16.35 5.66 -6.38
CA GLY A 138 16.26 5.39 -7.81
C GLY A 138 17.20 6.24 -8.65
N LYS A 139 16.95 6.28 -9.96
CA LYS A 139 17.76 7.03 -10.93
C LYS A 139 16.93 8.11 -11.60
N ASN A 140 17.53 9.27 -11.78
CA ASN A 140 16.95 10.35 -12.56
C ASN A 140 16.95 10.06 -14.08
N GLN A 141 16.50 10.99 -14.89
CA GLN A 141 16.43 10.83 -16.36
C GLN A 141 17.82 10.67 -17.02
N THR A 142 18.87 11.19 -16.41
CA THR A 142 20.25 11.08 -16.89
C THR A 142 20.95 9.80 -16.42
N GLY A 143 20.28 8.99 -15.60
CA GLY A 143 20.85 7.76 -15.04
C GLY A 143 21.62 7.94 -13.73
N ALA A 144 21.75 9.17 -13.23
CA ALA A 144 22.37 9.43 -11.93
C ALA A 144 21.44 9.02 -10.78
N LEU A 145 22.02 8.54 -9.67
CA LEU A 145 21.27 8.19 -8.47
C LEU A 145 20.59 9.43 -7.87
N SER A 146 19.33 9.29 -7.54
CA SER A 146 18.57 10.28 -6.79
C SER A 146 18.68 10.01 -5.30
N GLN A 147 18.81 11.06 -4.51
CA GLN A 147 18.92 10.98 -3.05
C GLN A 147 17.59 11.32 -2.38
N GLY A 148 17.24 10.56 -1.33
CA GLY A 148 15.96 10.79 -0.64
C GLY A 148 15.71 9.78 0.47
N LEU A 149 14.43 9.64 0.79
CA LEU A 149 13.93 8.67 1.77
C LEU A 149 12.86 7.80 1.12
N LYS A 150 12.71 6.59 1.60
CA LYS A 150 11.58 5.72 1.26
C LYS A 150 10.55 5.75 2.38
N MET A 151 9.29 5.84 2.00
CA MET A 151 8.15 5.78 2.91
C MET A 151 7.28 4.58 2.55
N HIS A 152 7.33 3.54 3.38
CA HIS A 152 6.47 2.37 3.26
C HIS A 152 5.26 2.54 4.15
N SER A 153 4.07 2.62 3.54
CA SER A 153 2.82 2.90 4.25
C SER A 153 1.85 1.73 4.16
N SER A 154 1.08 1.53 5.21
CA SER A 154 -0.05 0.61 5.27
C SER A 154 -1.33 1.39 5.52
N LEU A 155 -2.25 1.40 4.55
CA LEU A 155 -3.54 2.08 4.60
C LEU A 155 -4.64 1.07 4.89
N ALA A 156 -5.41 1.29 5.94
CA ALA A 156 -6.63 0.52 6.21
C ALA A 156 -7.75 0.97 5.25
N VAL A 157 -8.34 0.01 4.55
CA VAL A 157 -9.45 0.23 3.63
C VAL A 157 -10.53 -0.80 3.91
N GLY A 158 -11.78 -0.36 4.07
CA GLY A 158 -12.92 -1.26 4.18
C GLY A 158 -13.14 -2.05 2.88
N GLU A 159 -13.80 -3.20 2.98
CA GLU A 159 -14.03 -4.10 1.82
C GLU A 159 -14.78 -3.43 0.66
N GLN A 160 -15.46 -2.32 0.88
CA GLN A 160 -16.17 -1.54 -0.12
C GLN A 160 -15.34 -0.40 -0.73
N GLY A 161 -14.11 -0.20 -0.25
CA GLY A 161 -13.18 0.79 -0.76
C GLY A 161 -13.12 2.08 0.07
N LEU A 162 -13.81 2.16 1.21
CA LEU A 162 -13.73 3.32 2.10
C LEU A 162 -12.37 3.34 2.82
N PRO A 163 -11.53 4.38 2.64
CA PRO A 163 -10.32 4.56 3.41
C PRO A 163 -10.65 4.81 4.89
N LEU A 164 -10.05 4.05 5.78
CA LEU A 164 -10.27 4.16 7.23
C LEU A 164 -9.17 4.94 7.94
N GLY A 165 -7.97 4.99 7.36
CA GLY A 165 -6.82 5.71 7.87
C GLY A 165 -5.52 4.92 7.72
N VAL A 166 -4.41 5.57 8.09
CA VAL A 166 -3.08 4.96 8.04
C VAL A 166 -2.83 4.12 9.29
N LEU A 167 -2.38 2.88 9.11
CA LEU A 167 -2.04 1.97 10.21
C LEU A 167 -0.60 2.11 10.64
N ARG A 168 0.30 2.22 9.65
CA ARG A 168 1.74 2.34 9.89
C ARG A 168 2.41 3.06 8.72
N THR A 169 3.46 3.78 9.05
CA THR A 169 4.38 4.37 8.07
C THR A 169 5.80 4.16 8.56
N HIS A 170 6.63 3.52 7.73
CA HIS A 170 8.06 3.36 7.97
C HIS A 170 8.82 4.27 7.01
N ILE A 171 9.59 5.21 7.56
CA ILE A 171 10.44 6.12 6.79
C ILE A 171 11.89 5.71 7.03
N TYR A 172 12.64 5.48 5.95
CA TYR A 172 14.03 5.03 6.04
C TYR A 172 14.87 5.48 4.84
N ALA A 173 16.18 5.62 5.05
CA ALA A 173 17.16 5.77 4.00
C ALA A 173 17.54 4.38 3.46
N SER A 174 17.59 4.22 2.14
CA SER A 174 18.04 3.00 1.47
C SER A 174 19.39 3.25 0.81
N HIS A 175 20.34 2.34 0.98
CA HIS A 175 21.63 2.41 0.32
C HIS A 175 21.77 1.24 -0.65
N PHE A 176 22.07 1.54 -1.92
CA PHE A 176 22.36 0.52 -2.94
C PHE A 176 23.82 0.09 -2.84
N ASP A 177 24.08 -0.97 -2.11
CA ASP A 177 25.41 -1.59 -2.10
C ASP A 177 25.64 -2.33 -3.42
N ALA A 178 26.51 -1.79 -4.26
CA ALA A 178 26.80 -2.34 -5.59
C ALA A 178 27.54 -3.69 -5.54
N GLU A 179 28.22 -3.99 -4.45
CA GLU A 179 29.17 -5.13 -4.38
C GLU A 179 28.58 -6.39 -3.74
N ASP A 180 27.48 -6.27 -3.00
CA ASP A 180 26.93 -7.41 -2.27
C ASP A 180 25.71 -7.99 -2.98
N LYS A 181 25.81 -9.26 -3.38
CA LYS A 181 24.69 -9.99 -3.97
C LYS A 181 23.58 -10.09 -2.93
N ALA A 182 22.62 -9.17 -2.97
CA ALA A 182 21.46 -9.10 -2.07
C ALA A 182 20.74 -10.46 -1.89
N GLN A 183 20.95 -11.41 -2.79
CA GLN A 183 20.40 -12.76 -2.71
C GLN A 183 20.94 -13.58 -1.53
N ASN A 184 22.15 -13.28 -1.05
CA ASN A 184 22.82 -14.06 -0.01
C ASN A 184 22.60 -13.51 1.41
N ARG A 185 22.01 -12.32 1.56
CA ARG A 185 21.72 -11.74 2.87
C ARG A 185 20.48 -12.38 3.50
N PRO A 186 20.41 -12.49 4.85
CA PRO A 186 19.17 -12.77 5.56
C PRO A 186 18.08 -11.76 5.17
N ILE A 187 16.80 -12.15 5.28
CA ILE A 187 15.70 -11.26 4.89
C ILE A 187 15.65 -9.99 5.74
N GLU A 188 16.08 -10.08 7.00
CA GLU A 188 16.12 -8.98 7.97
C GLU A 188 17.06 -7.84 7.53
N GLU A 189 18.09 -8.16 6.74
CA GLU A 189 19.08 -7.21 6.21
C GLU A 189 18.69 -6.67 4.82
N LYS A 190 17.60 -7.19 4.22
CA LYS A 190 17.10 -6.76 2.92
C LYS A 190 16.10 -5.63 3.05
N GLU A 191 16.11 -4.71 2.11
CA GLU A 191 15.07 -3.68 2.01
C GLU A 191 13.65 -4.27 1.98
N SER A 192 13.50 -5.47 1.40
CA SER A 192 12.22 -6.18 1.34
C SER A 192 11.69 -6.65 2.71
N TYR A 193 12.48 -6.59 3.78
CA TYR A 193 12.03 -6.90 5.14
C TYR A 193 10.87 -6.02 5.61
N ARG A 194 10.71 -4.83 5.03
CA ARG A 194 9.57 -3.94 5.32
C ARG A 194 8.20 -4.62 5.16
N TRP A 195 8.07 -5.56 4.22
CA TRP A 195 6.84 -6.31 4.01
C TRP A 195 6.53 -7.25 5.18
N LEU A 196 7.56 -7.86 5.76
CA LEU A 196 7.42 -8.73 6.93
C LEU A 196 7.10 -7.93 8.19
N ARG A 197 7.77 -6.78 8.38
CA ARG A 197 7.48 -5.85 9.51
C ARG A 197 6.02 -5.43 9.54
N THR A 198 5.43 -5.17 8.39
CA THR A 198 3.99 -4.84 8.33
C THR A 198 3.11 -6.00 8.81
N ILE A 199 3.52 -7.25 8.58
CA ILE A 199 2.77 -8.40 9.11
C ILE A 199 2.80 -8.43 10.64
N ASP A 200 3.92 -8.06 11.27
CA ASP A 200 4.00 -7.95 12.73
C ASP A 200 3.08 -6.85 13.25
N ASP A 201 3.14 -5.66 12.64
CA ASP A 201 2.24 -4.55 12.96
C ASP A 201 0.75 -4.96 12.87
N LEU A 202 0.38 -5.68 11.81
CA LEU A 202 -0.99 -6.19 11.62
C LEU A 202 -1.33 -7.28 12.64
N GLY A 203 -0.37 -8.11 13.03
CA GLY A 203 -0.53 -9.10 14.10
C GLY A 203 -0.87 -8.45 15.44
N GLU A 204 -0.23 -7.33 15.79
CA GLU A 204 -0.57 -6.53 16.97
C GLU A 204 -1.98 -5.92 16.85
N ILE A 205 -2.27 -5.29 15.71
CA ILE A 205 -3.58 -4.64 15.47
C ILE A 205 -4.71 -5.65 15.53
N SER A 206 -4.51 -6.86 15.01
CA SER A 206 -5.54 -7.89 14.99
C SER A 206 -6.04 -8.29 16.39
N ARG A 207 -5.18 -8.17 17.41
CA ARG A 207 -5.58 -8.40 18.81
C ARG A 207 -6.52 -7.32 19.34
N LEU A 208 -6.46 -6.12 18.78
CA LEU A 208 -7.31 -4.98 19.15
C LEU A 208 -8.67 -5.00 18.41
N VAL A 209 -8.73 -5.74 17.30
CA VAL A 209 -9.93 -5.90 16.47
C VAL A 209 -10.21 -7.39 16.17
N PRO A 210 -10.44 -8.24 17.19
CA PRO A 210 -10.47 -9.69 17.04
C PRO A 210 -11.60 -10.22 16.14
N GLN A 211 -12.65 -9.42 15.92
CA GLN A 211 -13.76 -9.77 15.03
C GLN A 211 -13.50 -9.39 13.57
N THR A 212 -12.44 -8.65 13.29
CA THR A 212 -12.10 -8.15 11.95
C THR A 212 -11.02 -9.03 11.31
N GLN A 213 -11.31 -9.52 10.12
CA GLN A 213 -10.31 -10.23 9.31
C GLN A 213 -9.44 -9.23 8.57
N LEU A 214 -8.13 -9.26 8.82
CA LEU A 214 -7.15 -8.38 8.18
C LEU A 214 -6.51 -9.05 6.97
N ILE A 215 -6.39 -8.31 5.88
CA ILE A 215 -5.75 -8.76 4.64
C ILE A 215 -4.63 -7.80 4.27
N ALA A 216 -3.39 -8.27 4.32
CA ALA A 216 -2.25 -7.52 3.79
C ALA A 216 -2.26 -7.61 2.26
N VAL A 217 -2.42 -6.47 1.61
CA VAL A 217 -2.48 -6.37 0.14
C VAL A 217 -1.21 -5.71 -0.36
N GLY A 218 -0.48 -6.42 -1.23
CA GLY A 218 0.77 -5.94 -1.78
C GLY A 218 0.89 -6.15 -3.29
N ASP A 219 1.80 -5.42 -3.90
CA ASP A 219 2.10 -5.53 -5.32
C ASP A 219 3.16 -6.63 -5.60
N ARG A 220 3.84 -6.53 -6.75
CA ARG A 220 4.88 -7.49 -7.16
C ARG A 220 6.12 -7.48 -6.26
N GLU A 221 6.39 -6.40 -5.55
CA GLU A 221 7.53 -6.32 -4.65
C GLU A 221 7.31 -7.14 -3.39
N SER A 222 6.04 -7.34 -3.00
CA SER A 222 5.65 -8.19 -1.87
C SER A 222 5.64 -9.69 -2.21
N ASP A 223 5.92 -10.10 -3.47
CA ASP A 223 5.99 -11.53 -3.84
C ASP A 223 7.28 -12.18 -3.35
N LEU A 224 7.41 -12.28 -2.05
CA LEU A 224 8.52 -12.89 -1.33
C LEU A 224 8.06 -14.23 -0.76
N PHE A 225 8.86 -15.30 -0.96
CA PHE A 225 8.52 -16.59 -0.37
C PHE A 225 8.57 -16.53 1.16
N GLU A 226 9.53 -15.80 1.69
CA GLU A 226 9.70 -15.54 3.11
C GLU A 226 8.44 -14.91 3.74
N LEU A 227 7.68 -14.09 3.00
CA LEU A 227 6.43 -13.49 3.49
C LEU A 227 5.36 -14.56 3.74
N PHE A 228 5.20 -15.54 2.85
CA PHE A 228 4.25 -16.65 3.02
C PHE A 228 4.62 -17.53 4.21
N ASP A 229 5.91 -17.86 4.36
CA ASP A 229 6.40 -18.65 5.49
C ASP A 229 6.30 -17.88 6.81
N TYR A 230 6.69 -16.60 6.81
CA TYR A 230 6.60 -15.73 7.98
C TYR A 230 5.17 -15.63 8.50
N ARG A 231 4.21 -15.35 7.61
CA ARG A 231 2.78 -15.34 7.93
C ARG A 231 2.35 -16.68 8.55
N ARG A 232 2.75 -17.80 7.96
CA ARG A 232 2.40 -19.15 8.45
C ARG A 232 2.89 -19.37 9.88
N ARG A 233 4.10 -18.90 10.21
CA ARG A 233 4.72 -19.09 11.54
C ARG A 233 4.22 -18.08 12.59
N LYS A 234 4.05 -16.82 12.21
CA LYS A 234 3.89 -15.70 13.16
C LYS A 234 2.49 -15.07 13.18
N ALA A 235 1.75 -15.11 12.08
CA ALA A 235 0.54 -14.32 11.93
C ALA A 235 -0.54 -15.04 11.11
N ARG A 236 -0.91 -16.26 11.50
CA ARG A 236 -1.90 -17.09 10.79
C ARG A 236 -3.28 -16.44 10.63
N ASN A 237 -3.61 -15.52 11.51
CA ASN A 237 -4.85 -14.74 11.51
C ASN A 237 -4.83 -13.56 10.51
N ILE A 238 -3.67 -13.25 9.91
CA ILE A 238 -3.57 -12.25 8.86
C ILE A 238 -3.61 -12.95 7.50
N HIS A 239 -4.50 -12.51 6.62
CA HIS A 239 -4.53 -12.99 5.25
C HIS A 239 -3.58 -12.19 4.37
N LEU A 240 -3.12 -12.80 3.28
CA LEU A 240 -2.30 -12.18 2.26
C LEU A 240 -3.06 -12.12 0.94
N LEU A 241 -2.89 -11.04 0.19
CA LEU A 241 -3.31 -10.89 -1.19
C LEU A 241 -2.20 -10.18 -1.96
N VAL A 242 -1.39 -10.95 -2.67
CA VAL A 242 -0.13 -10.51 -3.29
C VAL A 242 -0.20 -10.72 -4.79
N ARG A 243 0.30 -9.75 -5.56
CA ARG A 243 0.48 -9.95 -6.99
C ARG A 243 1.77 -10.70 -7.27
N ALA A 244 1.66 -11.87 -7.88
CA ALA A 244 2.82 -12.68 -8.22
C ALA A 244 3.74 -11.98 -9.25
N ARG A 245 5.02 -12.01 -8.97
CA ARG A 245 6.12 -11.60 -9.85
C ARG A 245 6.80 -12.81 -10.45
N HIS A 246 6.96 -13.87 -9.64
CA HIS A 246 7.75 -15.03 -9.96
C HIS A 246 6.90 -16.18 -10.47
N ASN A 247 7.32 -16.82 -11.59
CA ASN A 247 6.74 -18.07 -12.07
C ASN A 247 7.32 -19.24 -11.26
N ARG A 248 6.74 -19.48 -10.06
CA ARG A 248 7.25 -20.42 -9.05
C ARG A 248 7.02 -21.86 -9.48
N CYS A 249 7.88 -22.78 -9.02
CA CYS A 249 7.66 -24.21 -9.12
C CYS A 249 6.53 -24.64 -8.19
N LEU A 250 5.72 -25.60 -8.62
CA LEU A 250 4.67 -26.25 -7.83
C LEU A 250 5.20 -27.55 -7.24
N ALA A 251 4.63 -27.97 -6.11
CA ALA A 251 5.08 -29.15 -5.39
C ALA A 251 4.82 -30.45 -6.16
N ASP A 252 3.80 -30.49 -7.00
CA ASP A 252 3.47 -31.61 -7.87
C ASP A 252 4.38 -31.72 -9.10
N GLN A 253 5.26 -30.73 -9.31
CA GLN A 253 6.21 -30.64 -10.41
C GLN A 253 5.60 -30.72 -11.81
N SER A 254 4.27 -30.64 -11.94
CA SER A 254 3.56 -30.78 -13.22
C SER A 254 3.82 -29.60 -14.16
N ALA A 255 3.93 -28.39 -13.61
CA ALA A 255 4.17 -27.16 -14.34
C ALA A 255 4.65 -26.05 -13.36
N LYS A 256 5.07 -24.90 -13.91
CA LYS A 256 5.23 -23.70 -13.11
C LYS A 256 3.88 -22.99 -12.92
N LEU A 257 3.80 -22.15 -11.90
CA LEU A 257 2.57 -21.47 -11.47
C LEU A 257 1.80 -20.82 -12.62
N PHE A 258 2.48 -20.07 -13.49
CA PHE A 258 1.80 -19.31 -14.55
C PHE A 258 1.23 -20.24 -15.62
N ASP A 259 2.02 -21.24 -16.02
CA ASP A 259 1.64 -22.21 -17.02
C ASP A 259 0.48 -23.10 -16.52
N HIS A 260 0.56 -23.52 -15.25
CA HIS A 260 -0.53 -24.25 -14.59
C HIS A 260 -1.85 -23.47 -14.63
N LEU A 261 -1.80 -22.17 -14.26
CA LEU A 261 -3.02 -21.34 -14.24
C LEU A 261 -3.57 -21.04 -15.63
N GLU A 262 -2.72 -20.95 -16.65
CA GLU A 262 -3.15 -20.76 -18.04
C GLU A 262 -3.83 -22.01 -18.60
N ALA A 263 -3.45 -23.19 -18.13
CA ALA A 263 -4.06 -24.47 -18.52
C ALA A 263 -5.44 -24.68 -17.87
N LEU A 264 -5.79 -23.97 -16.79
CA LEU A 264 -7.12 -24.09 -16.18
C LEU A 264 -8.21 -23.54 -17.11
N PRO A 265 -9.43 -24.09 -17.07
CA PRO A 265 -10.56 -23.55 -17.82
C PRO A 265 -10.92 -22.14 -17.34
N VAL A 266 -11.54 -21.34 -18.19
CA VAL A 266 -12.15 -20.06 -17.79
C VAL A 266 -13.37 -20.37 -16.91
N MET A 267 -13.33 -19.90 -15.66
CA MET A 267 -14.36 -20.16 -14.65
C MET A 267 -15.23 -18.93 -14.36
N GLY A 268 -14.87 -17.78 -14.92
CA GLY A 268 -15.66 -16.57 -14.75
C GLY A 268 -15.14 -15.40 -15.58
N GLU A 269 -15.93 -14.36 -15.63
CA GLU A 269 -15.60 -13.09 -16.29
C GLU A 269 -15.93 -11.93 -15.36
N ALA A 270 -15.21 -10.80 -15.56
CA ALA A 270 -15.42 -9.55 -14.85
C ALA A 270 -15.11 -8.36 -15.76
N GLN A 271 -15.50 -7.16 -15.31
CA GLN A 271 -15.03 -5.90 -15.87
C GLN A 271 -14.14 -5.20 -14.86
N ILE A 272 -13.06 -4.60 -15.33
CA ILE A 272 -12.12 -3.80 -14.56
C ILE A 272 -12.03 -2.42 -15.20
N GLU A 273 -12.09 -1.39 -14.38
CA GLU A 273 -11.81 -0.03 -14.81
C GLU A 273 -10.30 0.16 -14.95
N VAL A 274 -9.89 0.57 -16.14
CA VAL A 274 -8.49 0.85 -16.45
C VAL A 274 -8.36 2.36 -16.60
N PRO A 275 -7.53 3.02 -15.78
CA PRO A 275 -7.35 4.45 -15.84
C PRO A 275 -6.72 4.87 -17.18
N ARG A 276 -6.81 6.15 -17.49
CA ARG A 276 -6.18 6.75 -18.67
C ARG A 276 -4.68 6.43 -18.69
N GLN A 277 -4.22 5.86 -19.77
CA GLN A 277 -2.80 5.65 -20.05
C GLN A 277 -2.20 6.93 -20.64
N ARG A 278 -1.16 7.45 -20.01
CA ARG A 278 -0.40 8.58 -20.53
C ARG A 278 0.70 8.10 -21.47
N GLU A 279 0.99 8.90 -22.49
CA GLU A 279 2.15 8.66 -23.35
C GLU A 279 3.45 8.78 -22.55
N LYS A 280 4.38 7.85 -22.79
CA LYS A 280 5.72 7.91 -22.21
C LYS A 280 6.63 8.67 -23.16
N LYS A 281 6.99 9.89 -22.83
CA LYS A 281 7.93 10.73 -23.60
C LYS A 281 9.27 10.00 -23.80
N GLY A 282 9.84 10.14 -25.00
CA GLY A 282 11.22 9.71 -25.33
C GLY A 282 11.43 8.22 -25.58
N LYS A 283 10.37 7.40 -25.70
CA LYS A 283 10.48 5.98 -26.03
C LYS A 283 9.71 5.65 -27.32
N PRO A 284 10.21 4.68 -28.14
CA PRO A 284 9.48 4.23 -29.31
C PRO A 284 8.09 3.68 -28.93
N SER A 285 7.14 3.87 -29.84
CA SER A 285 5.74 3.46 -29.68
C SER A 285 5.62 1.93 -29.55
N LYS A 286 5.64 1.41 -28.34
CA LYS A 286 5.36 0.02 -28.02
C LYS A 286 3.97 -0.09 -27.39
N PRO A 287 3.31 -1.26 -27.44
CA PRO A 287 2.07 -1.49 -26.70
C PRO A 287 2.21 -1.07 -25.24
N GLY A 288 1.27 -0.28 -24.73
CA GLY A 288 1.30 0.28 -23.38
C GLY A 288 2.09 1.59 -23.21
N GLN A 289 2.62 2.17 -24.29
CA GLN A 289 3.36 3.46 -24.26
C GLN A 289 2.60 4.62 -24.93
N ILE A 290 1.60 4.31 -25.75
CA ILE A 290 0.74 5.32 -26.39
C ILE A 290 -0.33 5.84 -25.42
N ALA A 291 -0.76 7.08 -25.62
CA ALA A 291 -1.89 7.61 -24.85
C ALA A 291 -3.19 6.86 -25.20
N LEU A 292 -3.91 6.41 -24.17
CA LEU A 292 -5.22 5.79 -24.33
C LEU A 292 -6.19 6.36 -23.29
N PRO A 293 -7.49 6.57 -23.65
CA PRO A 293 -8.49 7.00 -22.69
C PRO A 293 -8.70 5.95 -21.58
N ALA A 294 -9.33 6.37 -20.49
CA ALA A 294 -9.85 5.44 -19.51
C ALA A 294 -10.85 4.47 -20.17
N ARG A 295 -10.85 3.21 -19.76
CA ARG A 295 -11.66 2.17 -20.39
C ARG A 295 -12.11 1.11 -19.40
N LYS A 296 -13.16 0.39 -19.76
CA LYS A 296 -13.56 -0.84 -19.08
C LYS A 296 -12.98 -2.03 -19.83
N ALA A 297 -12.14 -2.82 -19.16
CA ALA A 297 -11.56 -4.03 -19.71
C ALA A 297 -12.38 -5.25 -19.29
N ARG A 298 -12.80 -6.08 -20.24
CA ARG A 298 -13.40 -7.38 -19.97
C ARG A 298 -12.28 -8.38 -19.73
N VAL A 299 -12.31 -9.06 -18.59
CA VAL A 299 -11.28 -10.02 -18.19
C VAL A 299 -11.87 -11.39 -17.89
N GLN A 300 -11.09 -12.43 -18.21
CA GLN A 300 -11.35 -13.82 -17.86
C GLN A 300 -10.65 -14.17 -16.55
N LEU A 301 -11.30 -14.99 -15.75
CA LEU A 301 -10.84 -15.43 -14.43
C LEU A 301 -10.64 -16.95 -14.42
N ARG A 302 -9.48 -17.36 -13.91
CA ARG A 302 -9.17 -18.77 -13.61
C ARG A 302 -8.58 -18.80 -12.21
N TRP A 303 -8.99 -19.77 -11.39
CA TRP A 303 -8.49 -19.89 -10.02
C TRP A 303 -8.32 -21.34 -9.62
N GLY A 304 -7.48 -21.56 -8.62
CA GLY A 304 -7.24 -22.88 -8.05
C GLY A 304 -6.35 -22.82 -6.82
N LYS A 305 -6.32 -23.90 -6.07
CA LYS A 305 -5.35 -24.12 -5.00
C LYS A 305 -4.03 -24.53 -5.61
N VAL A 306 -2.95 -23.99 -5.09
CA VAL A 306 -1.58 -24.29 -5.52
C VAL A 306 -0.68 -24.46 -4.30
N THR A 307 0.27 -25.37 -4.39
CA THR A 307 1.33 -25.52 -3.41
C THR A 307 2.63 -25.08 -4.04
N VAL A 308 3.09 -23.86 -3.70
CA VAL A 308 4.31 -23.28 -4.26
C VAL A 308 5.54 -23.72 -3.46
N VAL A 309 6.60 -24.09 -4.17
CA VAL A 309 7.87 -24.52 -3.57
C VAL A 309 8.76 -23.30 -3.30
N ALA A 310 9.53 -23.37 -2.22
CA ALA A 310 10.52 -22.38 -1.88
C ALA A 310 11.60 -22.28 -2.98
N PRO A 311 12.10 -21.07 -3.28
CA PRO A 311 13.26 -20.92 -4.17
C PRO A 311 14.47 -21.67 -3.62
N ALA A 312 15.26 -22.28 -4.50
CA ALA A 312 16.46 -23.04 -4.13
C ALA A 312 17.65 -22.15 -3.74
N THR A 313 17.41 -21.05 -3.02
CA THR A 313 18.48 -20.20 -2.48
C THR A 313 18.96 -20.74 -1.12
N ALA A 314 20.15 -20.34 -0.69
CA ALA A 314 20.69 -20.74 0.61
C ALA A 314 19.74 -20.35 1.77
N GLN A 315 19.01 -19.25 1.62
CA GLN A 315 18.13 -18.71 2.65
C GLN A 315 16.73 -19.35 2.68
N THR A 316 16.26 -19.87 1.56
CA THR A 316 14.85 -20.30 1.43
C THR A 316 14.66 -21.80 1.15
N ARG A 317 15.67 -22.50 0.63
CA ARG A 317 15.58 -23.92 0.21
C ARG A 317 15.10 -24.88 1.31
N HIS A 318 15.26 -24.51 2.56
CA HIS A 318 14.85 -25.31 3.73
C HIS A 318 13.43 -24.98 4.20
N LEU A 319 12.81 -23.95 3.64
CA LEU A 319 11.45 -23.57 4.02
C LEU A 319 10.43 -24.53 3.39
N PRO A 320 9.39 -24.92 4.13
CA PRO A 320 8.35 -25.79 3.61
C PRO A 320 7.55 -25.11 2.51
N ALA A 321 7.00 -25.90 1.60
CA ALA A 321 6.10 -25.41 0.57
C ALA A 321 4.89 -24.67 1.17
N ALA A 322 4.40 -23.67 0.46
CA ALA A 322 3.29 -22.84 0.89
C ALA A 322 2.01 -23.16 0.11
N GLU A 323 0.95 -23.52 0.83
CA GLU A 323 -0.39 -23.70 0.27
C GLU A 323 -1.10 -22.36 0.14
N LEU A 324 -1.52 -22.02 -1.07
CA LEU A 324 -2.15 -20.77 -1.43
C LEU A 324 -3.34 -21.01 -2.38
N CYS A 325 -4.25 -20.06 -2.42
CA CYS A 325 -5.17 -19.91 -3.54
C CYS A 325 -4.54 -18.96 -4.57
N SER A 326 -4.79 -19.23 -5.83
CA SER A 326 -4.29 -18.41 -6.94
C SER A 326 -5.45 -17.94 -7.79
N LEU A 327 -5.32 -16.74 -8.37
CA LEU A 327 -6.30 -16.15 -9.29
C LEU A 327 -5.55 -15.51 -10.46
N LEU A 328 -5.76 -16.08 -11.66
CA LEU A 328 -5.29 -15.50 -12.92
C LEU A 328 -6.40 -14.64 -13.53
N ILE A 329 -6.04 -13.40 -13.86
CA ILE A 329 -6.89 -12.38 -14.50
C ILE A 329 -6.24 -12.04 -15.84
N VAL A 330 -6.94 -12.28 -16.94
CA VAL A 330 -6.44 -12.04 -18.31
C VAL A 330 -7.45 -11.25 -19.11
N GLU A 331 -7.01 -10.21 -19.81
CA GLU A 331 -7.77 -9.52 -20.83
C GLU A 331 -7.50 -10.19 -22.20
N PRO A 332 -8.44 -10.96 -22.77
CA PRO A 332 -8.20 -11.72 -23.99
C PRO A 332 -8.12 -10.83 -25.23
N HIS A 333 -8.85 -9.70 -25.23
CA HIS A 333 -8.98 -8.80 -26.38
C HIS A 333 -8.70 -7.35 -25.98
N PRO A 334 -7.43 -6.96 -25.77
CA PRO A 334 -7.07 -5.59 -25.46
C PRO A 334 -7.26 -4.71 -26.72
N PRO A 335 -7.61 -3.43 -26.56
CA PRO A 335 -7.64 -2.50 -27.69
C PRO A 335 -6.27 -2.38 -28.38
N LYS A 336 -6.26 -2.04 -29.66
CA LYS A 336 -5.02 -1.84 -30.42
C LYS A 336 -4.11 -0.81 -29.69
N GLY A 337 -2.86 -1.19 -29.46
CA GLY A 337 -1.87 -0.37 -28.76
C GLY A 337 -1.96 -0.42 -27.23
N ALA A 338 -2.96 -1.05 -26.64
CA ALA A 338 -3.01 -1.30 -25.21
C ALA A 338 -2.16 -2.54 -24.84
N LYS A 339 -1.53 -2.48 -23.68
CA LYS A 339 -0.96 -3.70 -23.07
C LYS A 339 -2.10 -4.47 -22.41
N ALA A 340 -2.26 -5.75 -22.78
CA ALA A 340 -3.24 -6.62 -22.16
C ALA A 340 -3.04 -6.69 -20.63
N LEU A 341 -4.13 -6.65 -19.88
CA LEU A 341 -4.10 -6.91 -18.46
C LEU A 341 -3.82 -8.40 -18.26
N ARG A 342 -2.77 -8.69 -17.48
CA ARG A 342 -2.45 -10.04 -17.03
C ARG A 342 -1.92 -9.94 -15.60
N TRP A 343 -2.72 -10.41 -14.67
CA TRP A 343 -2.36 -10.47 -13.25
C TRP A 343 -2.50 -11.89 -12.74
N VAL A 344 -1.55 -12.30 -11.94
CA VAL A 344 -1.64 -13.49 -11.10
C VAL A 344 -1.63 -13.02 -9.67
N LEU A 345 -2.67 -13.34 -8.92
CA LEU A 345 -2.76 -13.06 -7.49
C LEU A 345 -2.56 -14.36 -6.72
N LEU A 346 -1.76 -14.29 -5.67
CA LEU A 346 -1.60 -15.33 -4.66
C LEU A 346 -2.23 -14.87 -3.36
N THR A 347 -3.01 -15.71 -2.73
CA THR A 347 -3.72 -15.34 -1.50
C THR A 347 -3.88 -16.52 -0.55
N THR A 348 -3.94 -16.21 0.73
CA THR A 348 -4.34 -17.16 1.78
C THR A 348 -5.84 -17.13 2.07
N VAL A 349 -6.59 -16.24 1.40
CA VAL A 349 -8.06 -16.23 1.45
C VAL A 349 -8.58 -17.35 0.54
N PRO A 350 -9.49 -18.20 1.00
CA PRO A 350 -10.08 -19.24 0.16
C PRO A 350 -10.78 -18.67 -1.10
N ILE A 351 -10.56 -19.33 -2.24
CA ILE A 351 -11.23 -19.05 -3.51
C ILE A 351 -11.79 -20.37 -4.05
N ASP A 352 -13.03 -20.69 -3.66
CA ASP A 352 -13.73 -21.91 -4.07
C ASP A 352 -14.93 -21.59 -4.97
N SER A 353 -15.22 -20.32 -5.22
CA SER A 353 -16.36 -19.86 -6.02
C SER A 353 -16.07 -18.58 -6.80
N ARG A 354 -16.85 -18.34 -7.86
CA ARG A 354 -16.80 -17.10 -8.64
C ARG A 354 -16.99 -15.87 -7.76
N LYS A 355 -17.88 -15.92 -6.76
CA LYS A 355 -18.10 -14.80 -5.83
C LYS A 355 -16.83 -14.44 -5.05
N GLN A 356 -16.09 -15.45 -4.59
CA GLN A 356 -14.82 -15.24 -3.86
C GLN A 356 -13.71 -14.73 -4.79
N ALA A 357 -13.62 -15.25 -6.01
CA ALA A 357 -12.68 -14.77 -7.02
C ALA A 357 -12.92 -13.28 -7.35
N LEU A 358 -14.17 -12.90 -7.60
CA LEU A 358 -14.56 -11.50 -7.84
C LEU A 358 -14.25 -10.60 -6.65
N ARG A 359 -14.44 -11.10 -5.43
CA ARG A 359 -14.09 -10.38 -4.20
C ARG A 359 -12.59 -10.12 -4.13
N CYS A 360 -11.74 -11.12 -4.34
CA CYS A 360 -10.28 -10.96 -4.35
C CYS A 360 -9.83 -10.00 -5.45
N LEU A 361 -10.42 -10.09 -6.65
CA LEU A 361 -10.16 -9.16 -7.74
C LEU A 361 -10.48 -7.72 -7.32
N ARG A 362 -11.69 -7.49 -6.80
CA ARG A 362 -12.14 -6.17 -6.31
C ARG A 362 -11.20 -5.62 -5.24
N TRP A 363 -10.84 -6.43 -4.25
CA TRP A 363 -9.92 -6.00 -3.20
C TRP A 363 -8.56 -5.59 -3.75
N TYR A 364 -8.04 -6.33 -4.72
CA TYR A 364 -6.76 -5.97 -5.33
C TYR A 364 -6.85 -4.67 -6.14
N THR A 365 -7.98 -4.42 -6.82
CA THR A 365 -8.18 -3.18 -7.60
C THR A 365 -8.31 -1.93 -6.72
N LEU A 366 -8.65 -2.05 -5.43
CA LEU A 366 -8.67 -0.93 -4.50
C LEU A 366 -7.29 -0.31 -4.19
N ARG A 367 -6.19 -0.91 -4.69
CA ARG A 367 -4.85 -0.30 -4.62
C ARG A 367 -4.69 0.90 -5.55
N TRP A 368 -5.52 1.02 -6.56
CA TRP A 368 -5.41 2.03 -7.64
C TRP A 368 -6.47 3.16 -7.48
#